data_0bcc687d490ba73c54ce7a551cf92cc3
#
_entry.id   0bcc687d490ba73c54ce7a551cf92cc3
#
_cell.length_a   1.000
_cell.length_b   1.000
_cell.length_c   1.000
_cell.angle_alpha   90.00
_cell.angle_beta   90.00
_cell.angle_gamma   90.00
#
_symmetry.space_group_name_H-M   'P 1'
#
loop_
_entity.id
_entity.type
_entity.pdbx_description
1 polymer ?
#
loop_
_entity_poly.entity_id
_entity_poly.type
_entity_poly.pdbx_seq_one_letter_code
_entity_poly.pdbx_strand_id
1 'polypeptide(L)'
;MAQNTNFKVNKHNNQKRKLPYIKVRIDKLVDVDDCNTKAFASVTVSGAVAIHGIRVMNSRKGLFVAMPASNYVDENGETKFSEIAHPISKESRDMLYSKVMDAYHQALYEQQSKEETEAMSEDESESFTQTL
;
A
#
# COMPACT_ATOMS: atom_id res chain seq x y z
N MET A 1 -40.51 17.85 8.52
CA MET A 1 -41.19 16.93 7.62
C MET A 1 -40.58 16.91 6.24
N ALA A 2 -40.39 18.04 5.58
CA ALA A 2 -39.68 18.11 4.33
C ALA A 2 -38.21 17.66 4.50
N GLN A 3 -37.69 17.84 5.67
CA GLN A 3 -36.31 17.46 5.99
C GLN A 3 -36.07 15.96 5.90
N ASN A 4 -37.05 15.16 6.29
CA ASN A 4 -36.90 13.71 6.21
C ASN A 4 -36.84 13.20 4.78
N THR A 5 -37.53 13.87 3.89
CA THR A 5 -37.53 13.53 2.47
C THR A 5 -36.14 13.75 1.88
N ASN A 6 -35.46 14.81 2.31
CA ASN A 6 -34.10 15.11 1.83
C ASN A 6 -33.12 14.04 2.26
N PHE A 7 -33.24 13.51 3.46
CA PHE A 7 -32.38 12.41 3.91
C PHE A 7 -32.53 11.16 3.04
N LYS A 8 -33.74 10.85 2.66
CA LYS A 8 -34.00 9.68 1.81
C LYS A 8 -33.38 9.83 0.43
N VAL A 9 -33.43 11.02 -0.13
CA VAL A 9 -32.81 11.31 -1.42
C VAL A 9 -31.31 11.11 -1.34
N ASN A 10 -30.70 11.57 -0.26
CA ASN A 10 -29.26 11.42 -0.08
C ASN A 10 -28.83 9.95 -0.01
N LYS A 11 -29.64 9.10 0.61
CA LYS A 11 -29.36 7.67 0.67
C LYS A 11 -29.35 7.04 -0.72
N HIS A 12 -30.26 7.47 -1.58
CA HIS A 12 -30.28 6.96 -2.95
C HIS A 12 -29.03 7.35 -3.73
N ASN A 13 -28.54 8.56 -3.53
CA ASN A 13 -27.33 9.02 -4.18
C ASN A 13 -26.11 8.23 -3.72
N ASN A 14 -26.08 7.75 -2.48
CA ASN A 14 -24.97 6.96 -1.95
C ASN A 14 -24.79 5.65 -2.70
N GLN A 15 -25.84 5.08 -3.24
CA GLN A 15 -25.75 3.83 -3.99
C GLN A 15 -24.96 3.96 -5.29
N LYS A 16 -24.90 5.15 -5.85
CA LYS A 16 -24.23 5.42 -7.10
C LYS A 16 -22.85 6.08 -6.90
N ARG A 17 -22.38 6.13 -5.66
CA ARG A 17 -21.11 6.77 -5.36
C ARG A 17 -19.97 5.99 -6.02
N LYS A 18 -19.19 6.69 -6.79
CA LYS A 18 -17.97 6.12 -7.38
C LYS A 18 -16.88 6.08 -6.34
N LEU A 19 -16.02 5.07 -6.46
CA LEU A 19 -14.83 5.01 -5.62
C LEU A 19 -13.90 6.17 -5.99
N PRO A 20 -13.17 6.72 -5.02
CA PRO A 20 -12.24 7.81 -5.29
C PRO A 20 -11.06 7.33 -6.14
N TYR A 21 -10.44 8.26 -6.84
CA TYR A 21 -9.20 7.99 -7.53
C TYR A 21 -8.09 7.84 -6.50
N ILE A 22 -7.37 6.72 -6.57
CA ILE A 22 -6.29 6.42 -5.63
C ILE A 22 -5.01 6.19 -6.41
N LYS A 23 -3.95 6.86 -5.99
CA LYS A 23 -2.62 6.66 -6.54
C LYS A 23 -1.73 6.11 -5.43
N VAL A 24 -1.07 4.99 -5.71
CA VAL A 24 -0.19 4.31 -4.75
C VAL A 24 1.26 4.53 -5.15
N ARG A 25 2.09 4.82 -4.17
CA ARG A 25 3.53 4.91 -4.34
C ARG A 25 4.21 3.99 -3.34
N ILE A 26 5.16 3.20 -3.81
CA ILE A 26 6.01 2.40 -2.92
C ILE A 26 7.16 3.29 -2.47
N ASP A 27 7.22 3.58 -1.19
CA ASP A 27 8.25 4.46 -0.63
C ASP A 27 9.55 3.72 -0.40
N LYS A 28 9.47 2.46 0.02
CA LYS A 28 10.64 1.67 0.32
C LYS A 28 10.32 0.18 0.19
N LEU A 29 11.21 -0.55 -0.49
CA LEU A 29 11.19 -2.00 -0.47
C LEU A 29 12.14 -2.48 0.63
N VAL A 30 11.69 -3.47 1.40
CA VAL A 30 12.49 -4.05 2.47
C VAL A 30 12.98 -5.41 2.00
N ASP A 31 14.28 -5.50 1.78
CA ASP A 31 14.93 -6.71 1.26
C ASP A 31 15.68 -7.42 2.38
N VAL A 32 14.94 -7.80 3.41
CA VAL A 32 15.47 -8.54 4.56
C VAL A 32 14.59 -9.77 4.78
N ASP A 33 15.17 -10.95 4.69
CA ASP A 33 14.41 -12.20 4.76
C ASP A 33 13.72 -12.40 6.10
N ASP A 34 14.31 -11.95 7.18
CA ASP A 34 13.78 -12.13 8.53
C ASP A 34 12.71 -11.11 8.90
N CYS A 35 12.45 -10.14 8.04
CA CYS A 35 11.49 -9.09 8.32
C CYS A 35 10.14 -9.39 7.67
N ASN A 36 9.08 -9.31 8.47
CA ASN A 36 7.72 -9.53 7.96
C ASN A 36 7.22 -8.35 7.12
N THR A 37 7.75 -7.17 7.34
CA THR A 37 7.42 -5.99 6.52
C THR A 37 8.22 -6.06 5.22
N LYS A 38 7.53 -6.09 4.10
CA LYS A 38 8.18 -6.21 2.78
C LYS A 38 8.25 -4.89 2.04
N ALA A 39 7.38 -3.94 2.36
CA ALA A 39 7.42 -2.63 1.72
C ALA A 39 6.65 -1.62 2.55
N PHE A 40 7.03 -0.35 2.39
CA PHE A 40 6.27 0.79 2.89
C PHE A 40 5.68 1.53 1.71
N ALA A 41 4.44 1.94 1.85
CA ALA A 41 3.70 2.58 0.77
C ALA A 41 2.95 3.80 1.27
N SER A 42 2.66 4.68 0.34
CA SER A 42 1.81 5.85 0.56
C SER A 42 0.72 5.88 -0.48
N VAL A 43 -0.43 6.39 -0.11
CA VAL A 43 -1.60 6.48 -0.98
C VAL A 43 -2.06 7.93 -1.02
N THR A 44 -2.33 8.43 -2.23
CA THR A 44 -2.95 9.73 -2.42
C THR A 44 -4.40 9.51 -2.83
N VAL A 45 -5.32 10.10 -2.08
CA VAL A 45 -6.76 9.96 -2.31
C VAL A 45 -7.26 11.19 -3.05
N SER A 46 -7.75 11.01 -4.27
CA SER A 46 -8.32 12.06 -5.11
C SER A 46 -7.41 13.28 -5.28
N GLY A 47 -6.11 13.09 -5.17
CA GLY A 47 -5.14 14.18 -5.28
C GLY A 47 -5.16 15.18 -4.12
N ALA A 48 -5.92 14.88 -3.07
CA ALA A 48 -6.15 15.85 -1.99
C ALA A 48 -5.51 15.45 -0.67
N VAL A 49 -5.45 14.16 -0.36
CA VAL A 49 -4.97 13.67 0.93
C VAL A 49 -3.98 12.54 0.70
N ALA A 50 -2.84 12.58 1.38
CA ALA A 50 -1.86 11.50 1.36
C ALA A 50 -1.90 10.75 2.68
N ILE A 51 -1.84 9.43 2.59
CA ILE A 51 -1.78 8.54 3.75
C ILE A 51 -0.46 7.81 3.68
N HIS A 52 0.38 8.01 4.68
CA HIS A 52 1.69 7.36 4.78
C HIS A 52 1.64 6.21 5.78
N GLY A 53 2.65 5.35 5.74
CA GLY A 53 2.77 4.29 6.72
C GLY A 53 1.97 3.04 6.42
N ILE A 54 1.50 2.89 5.20
CA ILE A 54 0.89 1.65 4.73
C ILE A 54 2.02 0.65 4.50
N ARG A 55 1.81 -0.59 4.90
CA ARG A 55 2.85 -1.62 4.79
C ARG A 55 2.33 -2.84 4.05
N VAL A 56 3.21 -3.42 3.25
CA VAL A 56 2.99 -4.76 2.69
C VAL A 56 3.69 -5.73 3.62
N MET A 57 2.93 -6.64 4.20
CA MET A 57 3.42 -7.57 5.21
C MET A 57 3.32 -9.01 4.70
N ASN A 58 4.22 -9.85 5.18
CA ASN A 58 4.19 -11.27 4.88
C ASN A 58 3.73 -12.04 6.12
N SER A 59 2.85 -13.00 5.91
CA SER A 59 2.37 -13.88 6.97
C SER A 59 2.37 -15.32 6.46
N ARG A 60 2.03 -16.27 7.34
CA ARG A 60 1.91 -17.67 6.95
C ARG A 60 0.87 -17.89 5.86
N LYS A 61 -0.14 -17.03 5.81
CA LYS A 61 -1.20 -17.10 4.79
C LYS A 61 -0.86 -16.34 3.52
N GLY A 62 0.26 -15.67 3.47
CA GLY A 62 0.70 -14.89 2.33
C GLY A 62 0.83 -13.42 2.63
N LEU A 63 0.95 -12.64 1.56
CA LEU A 63 1.10 -11.19 1.67
C LEU A 63 -0.23 -10.51 1.98
N PHE A 64 -0.18 -9.48 2.78
CA PHE A 64 -1.36 -8.66 3.08
C PHE A 64 -0.94 -7.21 3.29
N VAL A 65 -1.93 -6.31 3.22
CA VAL A 65 -1.72 -4.88 3.40
C VAL A 65 -2.12 -4.50 4.82
N ALA A 66 -1.22 -3.83 5.52
CA ALA A 66 -1.49 -3.29 6.85
C ALA A 66 -1.60 -1.77 6.77
N MET A 67 -2.68 -1.25 7.31
CA MET A 67 -2.92 0.20 7.35
C MET A 67 -2.14 0.82 8.50
N PRO A 68 -1.86 2.14 8.45
CA PRO A 68 -1.15 2.80 9.55
C PRO A 68 -1.96 2.74 10.83
N ALA A 69 -1.30 2.40 11.92
CA ALA A 69 -1.92 2.21 13.22
C ALA A 69 -1.01 2.76 14.32
N SER A 70 -1.61 3.11 15.43
CA SER A 70 -0.86 3.53 16.62
C SER A 70 -1.15 2.57 17.76
N ASN A 71 -0.19 2.49 18.68
CA ASN A 71 -0.31 1.68 19.88
C ASN A 71 -0.78 2.56 21.03
N TYR A 72 -1.61 2.01 21.90
CA TYR A 72 -1.94 2.66 23.16
C TYR A 72 -2.11 1.61 24.24
N VAL A 73 -1.95 2.03 25.49
CA VAL A 73 -2.12 1.16 26.64
C VAL A 73 -3.50 1.46 27.25
N ASP A 74 -4.33 0.44 27.40
CA ASP A 74 -5.66 0.61 27.96
C ASP A 74 -5.62 0.67 29.51
N GLU A 75 -6.79 0.76 30.12
CA GLU A 75 -6.93 0.86 31.57
C GLU A 75 -6.38 -0.38 32.29
N ASN A 76 -6.40 -1.52 31.63
CA ASN A 76 -5.90 -2.79 32.17
C ASN A 76 -4.42 -3.01 31.99
N GLY A 77 -3.72 -2.07 31.36
CA GLY A 77 -2.29 -2.18 31.08
C GLY A 77 -1.96 -2.99 29.83
N GLU A 78 -2.97 -3.36 29.06
CA GLU A 78 -2.77 -4.10 27.82
C GLU A 78 -2.47 -3.14 26.66
N THR A 79 -1.52 -3.52 25.80
CA THR A 79 -1.21 -2.76 24.59
C THR A 79 -2.21 -3.10 23.52
N LYS A 80 -2.86 -2.07 22.98
CA LYS A 80 -3.82 -2.20 21.90
C LYS A 80 -3.41 -1.36 20.71
N PHE A 81 -3.93 -1.73 19.54
CA PHE A 81 -3.66 -1.05 18.28
C PHE A 81 -4.94 -0.38 17.79
N SER A 82 -4.78 0.83 17.25
CA SER A 82 -5.87 1.56 16.64
C SER A 82 -5.41 2.03 15.27
N GLU A 83 -6.16 1.70 14.23
CA GLU A 83 -5.83 2.16 12.89
C GLU A 83 -6.07 3.67 12.80
N ILE A 84 -5.09 4.38 12.26
CA ILE A 84 -5.17 5.83 12.07
C ILE A 84 -6.03 6.14 10.85
N ALA A 85 -5.91 5.31 9.82
CA ALA A 85 -6.67 5.45 8.57
C ALA A 85 -6.96 4.06 8.01
N HIS A 86 -8.16 3.88 7.49
CA HIS A 86 -8.55 2.59 6.91
C HIS A 86 -9.69 2.78 5.92
N PRO A 87 -9.86 1.87 4.95
CA PRO A 87 -11.02 1.89 4.09
C PRO A 87 -12.28 1.56 4.88
N ILE A 88 -13.40 2.20 4.52
CA ILE A 88 -14.64 2.10 5.29
C ILE A 88 -15.69 1.20 4.64
N SER A 89 -15.41 0.65 3.47
CA SER A 89 -16.31 -0.29 2.80
C SER A 89 -15.50 -1.44 2.23
N LYS A 90 -16.18 -2.54 1.92
CA LYS A 90 -15.54 -3.69 1.30
C LYS A 90 -14.97 -3.34 -0.07
N GLU A 91 -15.72 -2.60 -0.86
CA GLU A 91 -15.30 -2.18 -2.20
C GLU A 91 -14.06 -1.30 -2.13
N SER A 92 -14.04 -0.36 -1.20
CA SER A 92 -12.88 0.52 -1.00
C SER A 92 -11.67 -0.28 -0.54
N ARG A 93 -11.88 -1.24 0.35
CA ARG A 93 -10.78 -2.09 0.85
C ARG A 93 -10.19 -2.93 -0.27
N ASP A 94 -11.03 -3.58 -1.03
CA ASP A 94 -10.58 -4.45 -2.13
C ASP A 94 -9.82 -3.64 -3.17
N MET A 95 -10.33 -2.45 -3.51
CA MET A 95 -9.66 -1.56 -4.45
C MET A 95 -8.31 -1.09 -3.93
N LEU A 96 -8.27 -0.61 -2.69
CA LEU A 96 -7.04 -0.08 -2.09
C LEU A 96 -5.97 -1.18 -1.97
N TYR A 97 -6.35 -2.32 -1.43
CA TYR A 97 -5.41 -3.42 -1.22
C TYR A 97 -4.89 -3.96 -2.55
N SER A 98 -5.76 -4.07 -3.54
CA SER A 98 -5.37 -4.50 -4.88
C SER A 98 -4.36 -3.54 -5.50
N LYS A 99 -4.60 -2.24 -5.39
CA LYS A 99 -3.69 -1.24 -5.94
C LYS A 99 -2.35 -1.21 -5.22
N VAL A 100 -2.35 -1.40 -3.90
CA VAL A 100 -1.11 -1.47 -3.13
C VAL A 100 -0.30 -2.71 -3.55
N MET A 101 -0.96 -3.85 -3.70
CA MET A 101 -0.29 -5.09 -4.11
C MET A 101 0.25 -4.99 -5.53
N ASP A 102 -0.51 -4.39 -6.44
CA ASP A 102 -0.05 -4.17 -7.81
C ASP A 102 1.18 -3.27 -7.84
N ALA A 103 1.17 -2.19 -7.06
CA ALA A 103 2.32 -1.29 -6.97
C ALA A 103 3.54 -1.99 -6.37
N TYR A 104 3.32 -2.84 -5.38
CA TYR A 104 4.38 -3.62 -4.77
C TYR A 104 5.02 -4.57 -5.78
N HIS A 105 4.22 -5.33 -6.50
CA HIS A 105 4.72 -6.26 -7.52
C HIS A 105 5.45 -5.52 -8.63
N GLN A 106 4.93 -4.38 -9.04
CA GLN A 106 5.58 -3.55 -10.05
C GLN A 106 6.94 -3.05 -9.57
N ALA A 107 7.01 -2.60 -8.32
CA ALA A 107 8.27 -2.13 -7.74
C ALA A 107 9.30 -3.26 -7.63
N LEU A 108 8.86 -4.47 -7.25
CA LEU A 108 9.75 -5.64 -7.22
C LEU A 108 10.30 -5.95 -8.60
N TYR A 109 9.43 -5.92 -9.60
CA TYR A 109 9.83 -6.21 -10.98
C TYR A 109 10.87 -5.19 -11.47
N GLU A 110 10.64 -3.93 -11.20
CA GLU A 110 11.56 -2.86 -11.59
C GLU A 110 12.92 -3.01 -10.91
N GLN A 111 12.91 -3.37 -9.63
CA GLN A 111 14.14 -3.59 -8.88
C GLN A 111 14.94 -4.76 -9.47
N GLN A 112 14.29 -5.88 -9.75
CA GLN A 112 14.94 -7.06 -10.32
C GLN A 112 15.49 -6.76 -11.69
N SER A 113 14.76 -6.06 -12.54
CA SER A 113 15.22 -5.67 -13.86
C SER A 113 16.45 -4.78 -13.78
N LYS A 114 16.45 -3.86 -12.83
CA LYS A 114 17.58 -2.95 -12.62
C LYS A 114 18.83 -3.70 -12.18
N GLU A 115 18.68 -4.64 -11.25
CA GLU A 115 19.79 -5.46 -10.78
C GLU A 115 20.37 -6.31 -11.89
N GLU A 116 19.53 -6.90 -12.73
CA GLU A 116 19.97 -7.68 -13.88
C GLU A 116 20.72 -6.81 -14.88
N THR A 117 20.25 -5.62 -15.14
CA THR A 117 20.89 -4.69 -16.06
C THR A 117 22.26 -4.25 -15.52
N GLU A 118 22.36 -3.97 -14.24
CA GLU A 118 23.62 -3.60 -13.60
C GLU A 118 24.62 -4.76 -13.65
N ALA A 119 24.16 -5.98 -13.39
CA ALA A 119 25.00 -7.17 -13.45
C ALA A 119 25.54 -7.40 -14.87
N MET A 120 24.70 -7.25 -15.89
CA MET A 120 25.09 -7.36 -17.28
C MET A 120 26.12 -6.28 -17.66
N SER A 121 25.90 -5.08 -17.18
CA SER A 121 26.80 -3.95 -17.44
C SER A 121 28.15 -4.18 -16.82
N GLU A 122 28.24 -4.74 -15.63
CA GLU A 122 29.49 -5.08 -14.96
C GLU A 122 30.21 -6.19 -15.69
N ASP A 123 29.49 -7.23 -16.14
CA ASP A 123 30.09 -8.33 -16.91
C ASP A 123 30.68 -7.84 -18.21
N GLU A 124 29.98 -6.97 -18.92
CA GLU A 124 30.50 -6.37 -20.17
C GLU A 124 31.75 -5.54 -19.91
N SER A 125 31.74 -4.79 -18.81
CA SER A 125 32.87 -3.97 -18.42
C SER A 125 34.10 -4.83 -18.11
N GLU A 126 33.91 -5.93 -17.40
CA GLU A 126 34.98 -6.88 -17.09
C GLU A 126 35.53 -7.54 -18.36
N SER A 127 34.65 -7.98 -19.26
CA SER A 127 35.04 -8.55 -20.53
C SER A 127 35.91 -7.59 -21.36
N PHE A 128 35.51 -6.35 -21.40
CA PHE A 128 36.20 -5.31 -22.13
C PHE A 128 37.59 -5.08 -21.54
N THR A 129 37.71 -5.07 -20.24
CA THR A 129 38.98 -4.87 -19.53
C THR A 129 39.95 -6.03 -19.80
N GLN A 130 39.46 -7.27 -19.89
CA GLN A 130 40.27 -8.44 -20.18
C GLN A 130 40.83 -8.45 -21.60
N THR A 131 40.16 -7.81 -22.53
CA THR A 131 40.57 -7.75 -23.92
C THR A 131 41.74 -6.77 -24.16
N LEU A 132 41.93 -5.87 -23.24
CA LEU A 132 43.00 -4.89 -23.30
C LEU A 132 44.28 -5.42 -22.66
#